data_897e53a6f27ccbc0df79202aa476d48c
#
_entry.id   897e53a6f27ccbc0df79202aa476d48c
#
_cell.length_a   1.000
_cell.length_b   1.000
_cell.length_c   1.000
_cell.angle_alpha   90.00
_cell.angle_beta   90.00
_cell.angle_gamma   90.00
#
_symmetry.space_group_name_H-M   'P 1'
#
loop_
_entity.id
_entity.type
_entity.pdbx_description
1 polymer ?
#
loop_
_entity_poly.entity_id
_entity_poly.type
_entity_poly.pdbx_seq_one_letter_code
_entity_poly.pdbx_strand_id
1 'polypeptide(L)'
;MADPQPAPTAEPRQFFVEHDGLRIAALDWGGAPGARPLLLLHPNGFCAGFFDPIARGLAAGGAFHPVGIDLRGHGDTDKPPPPGPYHYAGMAGDVAAVCDACGFDTVDIVGNSLGGGTAVHLDRLQPGRARRLMLCEPVLLPIKPGDGPVGTAHPMAAGALRRKVVWPSREAMIHSYGSRPPMDRLAPEALAAYIEWGTHDRPDGRVELACPPPIEAAIFAGEPALLGVNAGFEHLPHLTASVAVLCGDRSTVPRERMEAVAAAAGVVLEVVEDGGHFFLSEDSKRGVALIETHLG
;
A
#
# COMPACT_ATOMS: atom_id res chain seq x y z
N MET A 1 21.80 -8.03 33.61
CA MET A 1 20.58 -8.76 33.09
C MET A 1 19.77 -7.70 32.40
N ALA A 2 19.62 -7.81 31.06
CA ALA A 2 18.79 -6.89 30.32
C ALA A 2 17.31 -7.19 30.64
N ASP A 3 16.52 -6.15 30.89
CA ASP A 3 15.07 -6.29 31.06
C ASP A 3 14.46 -7.00 29.86
N PRO A 4 13.51 -7.93 30.07
CA PRO A 4 12.81 -8.55 28.95
C PRO A 4 12.04 -7.46 28.20
N GLN A 5 12.33 -7.30 26.90
CA GLN A 5 11.56 -6.41 26.03
C GLN A 5 10.09 -6.81 26.08
N PRO A 6 9.16 -5.83 26.15
CA PRO A 6 7.74 -6.14 26.14
C PRO A 6 7.39 -6.89 24.87
N ALA A 7 6.59 -7.94 25.00
CA ALA A 7 6.02 -8.68 23.90
C ALA A 7 5.30 -7.71 22.93
N PRO A 8 5.26 -7.99 21.60
CA PRO A 8 4.71 -7.11 20.58
C PRO A 8 3.18 -7.10 20.58
N THR A 9 2.60 -6.59 21.67
CA THR A 9 1.15 -6.42 21.87
C THR A 9 0.76 -4.96 21.96
N ALA A 10 1.72 -4.04 21.89
CA ALA A 10 1.44 -2.61 21.90
C ALA A 10 0.80 -2.18 20.56
N GLU A 11 -0.20 -1.30 20.63
CA GLU A 11 -0.74 -0.59 19.49
C GLU A 11 0.39 0.14 18.75
N PRO A 12 0.35 0.22 17.40
CA PRO A 12 1.35 0.99 16.66
C PRO A 12 1.29 2.45 17.08
N ARG A 13 2.45 3.10 17.14
CA ARG A 13 2.53 4.53 17.39
C ARG A 13 2.13 5.28 16.13
N GLN A 14 1.00 5.96 16.15
CA GLN A 14 0.64 6.88 15.07
C GLN A 14 1.44 8.19 15.20
N PHE A 15 1.93 8.69 14.06
CA PHE A 15 2.59 9.98 13.97
C PHE A 15 2.29 10.65 12.63
N PHE A 16 2.62 11.95 12.52
CA PHE A 16 2.33 12.76 11.36
C PHE A 16 3.56 13.51 10.90
N VAL A 17 3.67 13.67 9.57
CA VAL A 17 4.74 14.41 8.91
C VAL A 17 4.13 15.44 7.97
N GLU A 18 4.62 16.67 7.99
CA GLU A 18 4.22 17.71 7.06
C GLU A 18 5.05 17.60 5.77
N HIS A 19 4.38 17.46 4.62
CA HIS A 19 5.02 17.46 3.32
C HIS A 19 4.06 18.05 2.27
N ASP A 20 4.58 18.94 1.42
CA ASP A 20 3.84 19.57 0.31
C ASP A 20 2.51 20.22 0.77
N GLY A 21 2.50 20.79 1.98
CA GLY A 21 1.32 21.40 2.59
C GLY A 21 0.27 20.39 3.06
N LEU A 22 0.58 19.12 3.12
CA LEU A 22 -0.27 18.03 3.62
C LEU A 22 0.32 17.42 4.88
N ARG A 23 -0.56 17.03 5.80
CA ARG A 23 -0.23 16.23 6.97
C ARG A 23 -0.38 14.75 6.61
N ILE A 24 0.74 14.04 6.59
CA ILE A 24 0.86 12.63 6.22
C ILE A 24 0.88 11.78 7.48
N ALA A 25 -0.06 10.86 7.62
CA ALA A 25 -0.14 9.93 8.73
C ALA A 25 0.68 8.67 8.47
N ALA A 26 1.32 8.17 9.52
CA ALA A 26 2.05 6.91 9.50
C ALA A 26 1.87 6.13 10.80
N LEU A 27 1.97 4.82 10.71
CA LEU A 27 1.91 3.87 11.82
C LEU A 27 3.27 3.18 11.96
N ASP A 28 3.83 3.24 13.16
CA ASP A 28 5.13 2.68 13.53
C ASP A 28 4.92 1.52 14.53
N TRP A 29 5.21 0.30 14.11
CA TRP A 29 5.10 -0.90 14.96
C TRP A 29 6.36 -1.18 15.77
N GLY A 30 7.37 -0.29 15.67
CA GLY A 30 8.65 -0.47 16.32
C GLY A 30 9.50 -1.58 15.72
N GLY A 31 10.68 -1.75 16.26
CA GLY A 31 11.63 -2.80 15.86
C GLY A 31 12.68 -3.04 16.93
N ALA A 32 13.29 -4.21 16.93
CA ALA A 32 14.43 -4.52 17.77
C ALA A 32 15.63 -3.60 17.44
N PRO A 33 16.57 -3.37 18.36
CA PRO A 33 17.79 -2.65 18.05
C PRO A 33 18.54 -3.27 16.86
N GLY A 34 18.78 -2.46 15.81
CA GLY A 34 19.42 -2.93 14.58
C GLY A 34 18.46 -3.60 13.57
N ALA A 35 17.17 -3.66 13.86
CA ALA A 35 16.16 -4.09 12.89
C ALA A 35 16.17 -3.17 11.66
N ARG A 36 15.95 -3.77 10.49
CA ARG A 36 16.00 -3.04 9.22
C ARG A 36 14.72 -2.24 9.00
N PRO A 37 14.81 -0.97 8.58
CA PRO A 37 13.64 -0.20 8.18
C PRO A 37 12.86 -0.89 7.06
N LEU A 38 11.55 -1.03 7.24
CA LEU A 38 10.64 -1.61 6.27
C LEU A 38 9.41 -0.73 6.11
N LEU A 39 9.12 -0.28 4.90
CA LEU A 39 7.88 0.42 4.60
C LEU A 39 6.83 -0.52 4.04
N LEU A 40 5.59 -0.33 4.48
CA LEU A 40 4.39 -1.03 4.01
C LEU A 40 3.47 -0.01 3.33
N LEU A 41 3.31 -0.13 2.00
CA LEU A 41 2.54 0.80 1.18
C LEU A 41 1.29 0.11 0.63
N HIS A 42 0.13 0.61 1.02
CA HIS A 42 -1.19 -0.01 0.83
C HIS A 42 -1.80 0.19 -0.57
N PRO A 43 -2.78 -0.66 -0.97
CA PRO A 43 -3.57 -0.48 -2.19
C PRO A 43 -4.47 0.76 -2.13
N ASN A 44 -4.93 1.24 -3.31
CA ASN A 44 -5.91 2.32 -3.39
C ASN A 44 -7.22 1.97 -2.65
N GLY A 45 -7.75 2.90 -1.87
CA GLY A 45 -8.96 2.72 -1.06
C GLY A 45 -8.74 2.01 0.28
N PHE A 46 -7.49 1.68 0.63
CA PHE A 46 -7.08 1.06 1.90
C PHE A 46 -6.39 2.07 2.83
N CYS A 47 -5.62 1.60 3.79
CA CYS A 47 -4.89 2.42 4.78
C CYS A 47 -3.66 1.65 5.28
N ALA A 48 -2.76 2.33 5.99
CA ALA A 48 -1.56 1.72 6.59
C ALA A 48 -1.91 0.55 7.53
N GLY A 49 -2.95 0.72 8.34
CA GLY A 49 -3.39 -0.28 9.30
C GLY A 49 -3.92 -1.58 8.68
N PHE A 50 -4.17 -1.62 7.36
CA PHE A 50 -4.47 -2.86 6.64
C PHE A 50 -3.39 -3.92 6.83
N PHE A 51 -2.15 -3.50 6.99
CA PHE A 51 -1.02 -4.39 7.23
C PHE A 51 -0.76 -4.71 8.70
N ASP A 52 -1.60 -4.27 9.65
CA ASP A 52 -1.35 -4.44 11.09
C ASP A 52 -0.98 -5.88 11.49
N PRO A 53 -1.70 -6.95 11.05
CA PRO A 53 -1.32 -8.32 11.40
C PRO A 53 0.07 -8.74 10.88
N ILE A 54 0.40 -8.32 9.67
CA ILE A 54 1.70 -8.59 9.04
C ILE A 54 2.80 -7.79 9.75
N ALA A 55 2.60 -6.50 9.97
CA ALA A 55 3.56 -5.61 10.61
C ALA A 55 3.91 -6.07 12.02
N ARG A 56 2.91 -6.48 12.82
CA ARG A 56 3.13 -7.09 14.14
C ARG A 56 3.96 -8.37 14.06
N GLY A 57 3.67 -9.24 13.08
CA GLY A 57 4.45 -10.46 12.86
C GLY A 57 5.92 -10.17 12.53
N LEU A 58 6.16 -9.23 11.65
CA LEU A 58 7.52 -8.82 11.23
C LEU A 58 8.30 -8.14 12.38
N ALA A 59 7.65 -7.25 13.15
CA ALA A 59 8.26 -6.62 14.31
C ALA A 59 8.62 -7.65 15.39
N ALA A 60 7.72 -8.63 15.62
CA ALA A 60 7.95 -9.74 16.57
C ALA A 60 9.11 -10.64 16.14
N GLY A 61 9.31 -10.84 14.84
CA GLY A 61 10.45 -11.56 14.28
C GLY A 61 11.80 -10.86 14.50
N GLY A 62 11.79 -9.56 14.82
CA GLY A 62 12.95 -8.75 15.20
C GLY A 62 13.90 -8.39 14.06
N ALA A 63 13.71 -8.90 12.84
CA ALA A 63 14.54 -8.58 11.69
C ALA A 63 14.19 -7.23 11.04
N PHE A 64 12.94 -6.78 11.20
CA PHE A 64 12.41 -5.58 10.57
C PHE A 64 11.85 -4.58 11.58
N HIS A 65 11.87 -3.30 11.19
CA HIS A 65 11.17 -2.20 11.82
C HIS A 65 10.08 -1.70 10.86
N PRO A 66 8.85 -2.26 10.93
CA PRO A 66 7.79 -1.90 10.00
C PRO A 66 7.20 -0.53 10.29
N VAL A 67 7.03 0.27 9.24
CA VAL A 67 6.28 1.53 9.24
C VAL A 67 5.32 1.51 8.07
N GLY A 68 4.03 1.71 8.33
CA GLY A 68 2.99 1.86 7.32
C GLY A 68 2.66 3.33 7.10
N ILE A 69 2.37 3.72 5.87
CA ILE A 69 2.04 5.10 5.52
C ILE A 69 0.64 5.14 4.94
N ASP A 70 -0.22 6.01 5.47
CA ASP A 70 -1.45 6.36 4.81
C ASP A 70 -1.13 7.28 3.63
N LEU A 71 -1.15 6.74 2.42
CA LEU A 71 -0.90 7.53 1.21
C LEU A 71 -1.91 8.67 1.11
N ARG A 72 -1.51 9.82 0.52
CA ARG A 72 -2.39 11.01 0.44
C ARG A 72 -3.81 10.65 0.00
N GLY A 73 -4.80 11.18 0.72
CA GLY A 73 -6.22 10.88 0.51
C GLY A 73 -6.77 9.65 1.24
N HIS A 74 -5.92 8.89 1.94
CA HIS A 74 -6.29 7.67 2.67
C HIS A 74 -6.09 7.83 4.18
N GLY A 75 -6.68 6.92 4.95
CA GLY A 75 -6.54 6.83 6.39
C GLY A 75 -6.69 8.17 7.09
N ASP A 76 -5.69 8.55 7.89
CA ASP A 76 -5.63 9.83 8.59
C ASP A 76 -4.77 10.91 7.89
N THR A 77 -4.22 10.59 6.70
CA THR A 77 -3.56 11.59 5.85
C THR A 77 -4.57 12.58 5.26
N ASP A 78 -4.13 13.82 5.06
CA ASP A 78 -4.94 14.89 4.50
C ASP A 78 -5.55 14.55 3.13
N LYS A 79 -6.72 15.11 2.87
CA LYS A 79 -7.60 14.77 1.75
C LYS A 79 -7.96 16.00 0.93
N PRO A 80 -6.99 16.60 0.18
CA PRO A 80 -7.33 17.71 -0.70
C PRO A 80 -8.43 17.30 -1.70
N PRO A 81 -9.35 18.22 -2.05
CA PRO A 81 -10.44 17.88 -2.95
C PRO A 81 -9.93 17.47 -4.35
N PRO A 82 -10.55 16.45 -5.01
CA PRO A 82 -10.20 16.08 -6.37
C PRO A 82 -10.43 17.26 -7.37
N PRO A 83 -9.64 17.32 -8.48
CA PRO A 83 -8.65 16.31 -8.92
C PRO A 83 -7.38 16.24 -8.08
N GLY A 84 -7.05 17.21 -7.25
CA GLY A 84 -5.99 17.23 -6.26
C GLY A 84 -4.63 16.67 -6.70
N PRO A 85 -3.63 16.69 -5.82
CA PRO A 85 -2.27 16.22 -6.15
C PRO A 85 -2.13 14.69 -5.98
N TYR A 86 -3.05 13.91 -6.53
CA TYR A 86 -3.10 12.44 -6.38
C TYR A 86 -2.28 11.71 -7.45
N HIS A 87 -1.04 12.14 -7.67
CA HIS A 87 -0.11 11.50 -8.59
C HIS A 87 1.00 10.77 -7.84
N TYR A 88 1.58 9.74 -8.48
CA TYR A 88 2.58 8.87 -7.86
C TYR A 88 3.83 9.62 -7.38
N ALA A 89 4.31 10.62 -8.13
CA ALA A 89 5.48 11.39 -7.72
C ALA A 89 5.23 12.17 -6.42
N GLY A 90 4.01 12.71 -6.21
CA GLY A 90 3.62 13.34 -4.95
C GLY A 90 3.58 12.35 -3.79
N MET A 91 2.97 11.17 -4.01
CA MET A 91 2.96 10.09 -3.02
C MET A 91 4.38 9.61 -2.66
N ALA A 92 5.26 9.51 -3.65
CA ALA A 92 6.67 9.17 -3.43
C ALA A 92 7.41 10.23 -2.59
N GLY A 93 7.09 11.51 -2.80
CA GLY A 93 7.58 12.60 -1.94
C GLY A 93 7.12 12.48 -0.50
N ASP A 94 5.85 12.11 -0.27
CA ASP A 94 5.31 11.85 1.07
C ASP A 94 6.06 10.70 1.76
N VAL A 95 6.30 9.61 1.02
CA VAL A 95 7.06 8.46 1.52
C VAL A 95 8.48 8.86 1.88
N ALA A 96 9.15 9.67 1.06
CA ALA A 96 10.48 10.21 1.34
C ALA A 96 10.50 11.04 2.63
N ALA A 97 9.51 11.92 2.82
CA ALA A 97 9.40 12.74 4.02
C ALA A 97 9.19 11.91 5.30
N VAL A 98 8.40 10.82 5.22
CA VAL A 98 8.23 9.89 6.34
C VAL A 98 9.55 9.16 6.65
N CYS A 99 10.30 8.73 5.62
CA CYS A 99 11.63 8.14 5.83
C CYS A 99 12.56 9.11 6.57
N ASP A 100 12.59 10.39 6.16
CA ASP A 100 13.42 11.42 6.79
C ASP A 100 13.02 11.64 8.25
N ALA A 101 11.72 11.70 8.54
CA ALA A 101 11.21 11.86 9.88
C ALA A 101 11.53 10.66 10.80
N CYS A 102 11.62 9.46 10.23
CA CYS A 102 12.04 8.25 10.95
C CYS A 102 13.57 8.10 11.07
N GLY A 103 14.36 8.94 10.39
CA GLY A 103 15.81 8.78 10.33
C GLY A 103 16.26 7.55 9.52
N PHE A 104 15.45 7.13 8.56
CA PHE A 104 15.74 5.98 7.71
C PHE A 104 16.52 6.42 6.46
N ASP A 105 17.83 6.27 6.45
CA ASP A 105 18.66 6.58 5.27
C ASP A 105 18.38 5.66 4.10
N THR A 106 18.16 4.37 4.38
CA THR A 106 17.78 3.35 3.39
C THR A 106 16.67 2.47 3.95
N VAL A 107 15.77 2.02 3.07
CA VAL A 107 14.59 1.24 3.45
C VAL A 107 14.39 0.03 2.54
N ASP A 108 13.81 -1.03 3.07
CA ASP A 108 13.14 -2.05 2.28
C ASP A 108 11.66 -1.65 2.13
N ILE A 109 11.02 -1.99 1.01
CA ILE A 109 9.63 -1.58 0.75
C ILE A 109 8.82 -2.76 0.24
N VAL A 110 7.68 -3.00 0.88
CA VAL A 110 6.59 -3.81 0.35
C VAL A 110 5.51 -2.86 -0.18
N GLY A 111 5.23 -2.93 -1.45
CA GLY A 111 4.18 -2.13 -2.07
C GLY A 111 3.14 -2.98 -2.78
N ASN A 112 1.88 -2.90 -2.35
CA ASN A 112 0.77 -3.57 -3.01
C ASN A 112 0.00 -2.59 -3.89
N SER A 113 -0.22 -2.95 -5.16
CA SER A 113 -1.03 -2.16 -6.10
C SER A 113 -0.54 -0.71 -6.24
N LEU A 114 -1.32 0.28 -5.75
CA LEU A 114 -0.95 1.70 -5.67
C LEU A 114 0.39 1.89 -4.95
N GLY A 115 0.56 1.19 -3.82
CA GLY A 115 1.79 1.25 -3.04
C GLY A 115 3.01 0.75 -3.81
N GLY A 116 2.85 -0.25 -4.68
CA GLY A 116 3.91 -0.74 -5.55
C GLY A 116 4.35 0.29 -6.59
N GLY A 117 3.39 0.98 -7.21
CA GLY A 117 3.67 2.10 -8.10
C GLY A 117 4.41 3.24 -7.38
N THR A 118 3.94 3.58 -6.17
CA THR A 118 4.56 4.60 -5.32
C THR A 118 6.02 4.25 -4.97
N ALA A 119 6.30 2.98 -4.65
CA ALA A 119 7.65 2.50 -4.33
C ALA A 119 8.63 2.69 -5.50
N VAL A 120 8.20 2.37 -6.73
CA VAL A 120 9.01 2.59 -7.94
C VAL A 120 9.26 4.08 -8.19
N HIS A 121 8.26 4.92 -7.93
CA HIS A 121 8.44 6.38 -8.03
C HIS A 121 9.36 6.94 -6.95
N LEU A 122 9.43 6.33 -5.75
CA LEU A 122 10.41 6.72 -4.74
C LEU A 122 11.84 6.42 -5.23
N ASP A 123 12.09 5.23 -5.79
CA ASP A 123 13.41 4.91 -6.36
C ASP A 123 13.79 5.88 -7.50
N ARG A 124 12.81 6.26 -8.33
CA ARG A 124 13.01 7.27 -9.37
C ARG A 124 13.33 8.65 -8.80
N LEU A 125 12.66 9.05 -7.71
CA LEU A 125 12.81 10.37 -7.09
C LEU A 125 14.12 10.48 -6.29
N GLN A 126 14.45 9.42 -5.57
CA GLN A 126 15.61 9.31 -4.67
C GLN A 126 16.36 7.98 -4.92
N PRO A 127 17.15 7.89 -6.01
CA PRO A 127 17.92 6.69 -6.31
C PRO A 127 18.81 6.27 -5.13
N GLY A 128 18.74 4.97 -4.76
CA GLY A 128 19.48 4.42 -3.62
C GLY A 128 18.78 4.56 -2.26
N ARG A 129 17.62 5.25 -2.17
CA ARG A 129 16.82 5.31 -0.95
C ARG A 129 16.16 3.95 -0.65
N ALA A 130 15.57 3.32 -1.65
CA ALA A 130 15.10 1.96 -1.56
C ALA A 130 16.25 0.98 -1.79
N ARG A 131 16.45 0.06 -0.85
CA ARG A 131 17.44 -1.02 -0.99
C ARG A 131 16.85 -2.21 -1.73
N ARG A 132 15.65 -2.61 -1.34
CA ARG A 132 14.89 -3.71 -1.93
C ARG A 132 13.42 -3.31 -2.08
N LEU A 133 12.81 -3.72 -3.18
CA LEU A 133 11.41 -3.54 -3.48
C LEU A 133 10.73 -4.91 -3.64
N MET A 134 9.71 -5.19 -2.85
CA MET A 134 8.78 -6.30 -3.08
C MET A 134 7.49 -5.70 -3.65
N LEU A 135 7.28 -5.87 -4.94
CA LEU A 135 6.18 -5.30 -5.70
C LEU A 135 5.07 -6.34 -5.87
N CYS A 136 3.99 -6.18 -5.14
CA CYS A 136 2.83 -7.07 -5.14
C CYS A 136 1.76 -6.49 -6.06
N GLU A 137 1.68 -6.99 -7.29
CA GLU A 137 0.76 -6.52 -8.34
C GLU A 137 0.74 -4.99 -8.48
N PRO A 138 1.91 -4.36 -8.71
CA PRO A 138 2.03 -2.91 -8.74
C PRO A 138 1.23 -2.30 -9.89
N VAL A 139 0.64 -1.13 -9.67
CA VAL A 139 -0.01 -0.36 -10.74
C VAL A 139 1.07 0.39 -11.51
N LEU A 140 1.64 -0.31 -12.48
CA LEU A 140 2.67 0.15 -13.41
C LEU A 140 2.30 -0.41 -14.79
N LEU A 141 1.95 0.44 -15.73
CA LEU A 141 1.45 0.00 -17.03
C LEU A 141 2.16 0.76 -18.14
N PRO A 142 2.56 0.07 -19.22
CA PRO A 142 2.92 0.76 -20.45
C PRO A 142 1.66 1.35 -21.05
N ILE A 143 1.49 2.67 -20.97
CA ILE A 143 0.39 3.35 -21.65
C ILE A 143 0.84 3.63 -23.07
N LYS A 144 0.15 3.01 -24.04
CA LYS A 144 0.36 3.28 -25.46
C LYS A 144 -0.54 4.42 -25.91
N PRO A 145 -0.09 5.26 -26.86
CA PRO A 145 -0.97 6.21 -27.54
C PRO A 145 -2.20 5.48 -28.10
N GLY A 146 -3.40 5.84 -27.65
CA GLY A 146 -4.65 5.19 -28.03
C GLY A 146 -5.20 4.16 -27.05
N ASP A 147 -4.48 3.80 -25.99
CA ASP A 147 -5.04 3.01 -24.90
C ASP A 147 -6.10 3.85 -24.17
N GLY A 148 -7.33 3.52 -24.38
CA GLY A 148 -8.57 3.87 -23.75
C GLY A 148 -8.72 5.11 -22.84
N PRO A 149 -9.91 5.44 -22.42
CA PRO A 149 -10.14 6.67 -21.68
C PRO A 149 -9.46 6.62 -20.30
N VAL A 150 -8.59 7.57 -20.11
CA VAL A 150 -8.15 8.03 -18.78
C VAL A 150 -9.29 8.90 -18.25
N GLY A 151 -9.56 8.82 -16.96
CA GLY A 151 -10.57 9.64 -16.34
C GLY A 151 -11.70 8.83 -15.69
N THR A 152 -12.78 9.50 -15.33
CA THR A 152 -13.92 8.93 -14.59
C THR A 152 -14.64 7.80 -15.33
N ALA A 153 -14.41 7.62 -16.63
CA ALA A 153 -14.90 6.50 -17.43
C ALA A 153 -14.14 5.18 -17.13
N HIS A 154 -13.02 5.21 -16.39
CA HIS A 154 -12.32 4.00 -16.00
C HIS A 154 -13.22 3.13 -15.10
N PRO A 155 -13.40 1.81 -15.38
CA PRO A 155 -14.32 0.97 -14.63
C PRO A 155 -14.10 0.94 -13.13
N MET A 156 -12.82 0.97 -12.69
CA MET A 156 -12.46 1.01 -11.27
C MET A 156 -12.87 2.35 -10.62
N ALA A 157 -12.68 3.49 -11.31
CA ALA A 157 -13.12 4.79 -10.84
C ALA A 157 -14.65 4.84 -10.69
N ALA A 158 -15.39 4.34 -11.69
CA ALA A 158 -16.83 4.20 -11.61
C ALA A 158 -17.28 3.26 -10.48
N GLY A 159 -16.52 2.21 -10.20
CA GLY A 159 -16.74 1.31 -9.07
C GLY A 159 -16.54 2.01 -7.73
N ALA A 160 -15.45 2.74 -7.57
CA ALA A 160 -15.13 3.51 -6.37
C ALA A 160 -16.25 4.51 -6.01
N LEU A 161 -16.76 5.27 -7.01
CA LEU A 161 -17.83 6.24 -6.80
C LEU A 161 -19.14 5.62 -6.27
N ARG A 162 -19.36 4.31 -6.43
CA ARG A 162 -20.55 3.60 -5.92
C ARG A 162 -20.39 3.03 -4.53
N ARG A 163 -19.20 3.17 -3.91
CA ARG A 163 -18.97 2.64 -2.56
C ARG A 163 -19.89 3.30 -1.55
N LYS A 164 -20.45 2.49 -0.65
CA LYS A 164 -21.20 2.99 0.51
C LYS A 164 -20.24 3.67 1.48
N VAL A 165 -20.46 4.96 1.74
CA VAL A 165 -19.58 5.79 2.58
C VAL A 165 -19.83 5.56 4.06
N VAL A 166 -21.11 5.60 4.50
CA VAL A 166 -21.51 5.55 5.91
C VAL A 166 -22.12 4.19 6.23
N TRP A 167 -21.65 3.58 7.30
CA TRP A 167 -22.07 2.26 7.76
C TRP A 167 -22.63 2.32 9.17
N PRO A 168 -23.60 1.43 9.53
CA PRO A 168 -24.16 1.39 10.88
C PRO A 168 -23.10 1.16 11.95
N SER A 169 -22.15 0.27 11.69
CA SER A 169 -21.03 -0.05 12.57
C SER A 169 -19.91 -0.74 11.79
N ARG A 170 -18.72 -0.92 12.40
CA ARG A 170 -17.60 -1.69 11.86
C ARG A 170 -17.99 -3.17 11.65
N GLU A 171 -18.75 -3.77 12.56
CA GLU A 171 -19.22 -5.16 12.44
C GLU A 171 -20.13 -5.35 11.22
N ALA A 172 -21.03 -4.40 10.94
CA ALA A 172 -21.88 -4.44 9.75
C ALA A 172 -21.05 -4.33 8.46
N MET A 173 -19.95 -3.58 8.49
CA MET A 173 -19.02 -3.46 7.37
C MET A 173 -18.19 -4.73 7.19
N ILE A 174 -17.68 -5.34 8.28
CA ILE A 174 -16.96 -6.62 8.27
C ILE A 174 -17.84 -7.71 7.65
N HIS A 175 -19.07 -7.85 8.11
CA HIS A 175 -20.02 -8.83 7.55
C HIS A 175 -20.27 -8.62 6.07
N SER A 176 -20.47 -7.37 5.66
CA SER A 176 -20.75 -7.02 4.26
C SER A 176 -19.54 -7.23 3.33
N TYR A 177 -18.34 -6.87 3.76
CA TYR A 177 -17.14 -7.00 2.96
C TYR A 177 -16.65 -8.45 2.93
N GLY A 178 -16.62 -9.14 4.06
CA GLY A 178 -16.23 -10.55 4.15
C GLY A 178 -17.14 -11.53 3.40
N SER A 179 -18.27 -11.06 2.84
CA SER A 179 -19.17 -11.89 2.02
C SER A 179 -19.05 -11.62 0.52
N ARG A 180 -18.08 -10.80 0.06
CA ARG A 180 -17.98 -10.37 -1.36
C ARG A 180 -16.54 -10.31 -1.85
N PRO A 181 -16.28 -10.80 -3.07
CA PRO A 181 -15.00 -10.61 -3.72
C PRO A 181 -14.65 -9.11 -3.91
N PRO A 182 -13.39 -8.77 -3.81
CA PRO A 182 -12.25 -9.62 -3.45
C PRO A 182 -12.00 -9.70 -1.93
N MET A 183 -12.83 -9.03 -1.11
CA MET A 183 -12.60 -8.86 0.33
C MET A 183 -12.89 -10.13 1.15
N ASP A 184 -13.69 -11.05 0.60
CA ASP A 184 -14.04 -12.38 1.19
C ASP A 184 -12.83 -13.32 1.28
N ARG A 185 -11.74 -13.01 0.58
CA ARG A 185 -10.49 -13.77 0.63
C ARG A 185 -9.54 -13.28 1.74
N LEU A 186 -9.76 -12.08 2.27
CA LEU A 186 -8.90 -11.57 3.34
C LEU A 186 -8.98 -12.42 4.59
N ALA A 187 -7.84 -12.61 5.25
CA ALA A 187 -7.81 -13.16 6.60
C ALA A 187 -8.72 -12.31 7.51
N PRO A 188 -9.49 -12.93 8.42
CA PRO A 188 -10.43 -12.19 9.29
C PRO A 188 -9.78 -11.04 10.05
N GLU A 189 -8.54 -11.24 10.52
CA GLU A 189 -7.76 -10.20 11.22
C GLU A 189 -7.33 -9.06 10.28
N ALA A 190 -7.02 -9.35 9.02
CA ALA A 190 -6.66 -8.31 8.04
C ALA A 190 -7.88 -7.48 7.63
N LEU A 191 -9.04 -8.13 7.45
CA LEU A 191 -10.29 -7.43 7.18
C LEU A 191 -10.70 -6.55 8.36
N ALA A 192 -10.58 -7.06 9.59
CA ALA A 192 -10.87 -6.30 10.81
C ALA A 192 -9.94 -5.08 10.93
N ALA A 193 -8.63 -5.27 10.71
CA ALA A 193 -7.65 -4.19 10.74
C ALA A 193 -7.92 -3.14 9.65
N TYR A 194 -8.23 -3.55 8.41
CA TYR A 194 -8.63 -2.61 7.37
C TYR A 194 -9.82 -1.75 7.79
N ILE A 195 -10.84 -2.34 8.40
CA ILE A 195 -12.06 -1.63 8.77
C ILE A 195 -11.81 -0.74 9.99
N GLU A 196 -11.04 -1.19 10.97
CA GLU A 196 -10.69 -0.40 12.14
C GLU A 196 -9.94 0.88 11.76
N TRP A 197 -8.86 0.75 10.98
CA TRP A 197 -8.01 1.87 10.58
C TRP A 197 -8.52 2.63 9.34
N GLY A 198 -9.38 2.02 8.55
CA GLY A 198 -9.93 2.58 7.31
C GLY A 198 -11.29 3.25 7.48
N THR A 199 -11.75 3.47 8.72
CA THR A 199 -13.01 4.17 9.04
C THR A 199 -12.85 5.13 10.21
N HIS A 200 -13.65 6.19 10.20
CA HIS A 200 -13.75 7.15 11.29
C HIS A 200 -15.13 7.07 11.98
N ASP A 201 -15.14 7.25 13.29
CA ASP A 201 -16.36 7.35 14.06
C ASP A 201 -17.09 8.66 13.76
N ARG A 202 -18.41 8.58 13.66
CA ARG A 202 -19.29 9.73 13.47
C ARG A 202 -20.01 10.08 14.77
N PRO A 203 -20.37 11.37 14.98
CA PRO A 203 -21.13 11.79 16.17
C PRO A 203 -22.49 11.10 16.34
N ASP A 204 -23.04 10.52 15.26
CA ASP A 204 -24.31 9.81 15.26
C ASP A 204 -24.16 8.30 15.57
N GLY A 205 -22.99 7.86 16.02
CA GLY A 205 -22.69 6.47 16.37
C GLY A 205 -22.45 5.53 15.18
N ARG A 206 -22.47 6.06 13.96
CA ARG A 206 -22.11 5.34 12.73
C ARG A 206 -20.63 5.48 12.45
N VAL A 207 -20.14 4.78 11.42
CA VAL A 207 -18.76 4.92 10.93
C VAL A 207 -18.76 5.32 9.46
N GLU A 208 -17.72 6.00 9.02
CA GLU A 208 -17.55 6.39 7.62
C GLU A 208 -16.16 6.05 7.09
N LEU A 209 -16.08 5.82 5.78
CA LEU A 209 -14.81 5.50 5.11
C LEU A 209 -13.80 6.64 5.29
N ALA A 210 -12.59 6.30 5.73
CA ALA A 210 -11.47 7.23 5.83
C ALA A 210 -10.96 7.69 4.44
N CYS A 211 -11.04 6.81 3.42
CA CYS A 211 -10.79 7.21 2.02
C CYS A 211 -12.13 7.54 1.32
N PRO A 212 -12.42 8.81 1.03
CA PRO A 212 -13.64 9.19 0.33
C PRO A 212 -13.69 8.64 -1.10
N PRO A 213 -14.83 8.08 -1.56
CA PRO A 213 -15.00 7.54 -2.92
C PRO A 213 -14.56 8.47 -4.06
N PRO A 214 -14.77 9.80 -4.02
CA PRO A 214 -14.25 10.69 -5.06
C PRO A 214 -12.73 10.72 -5.15
N ILE A 215 -12.02 10.57 -4.03
CA ILE A 215 -10.54 10.52 -4.00
C ILE A 215 -10.05 9.19 -4.55
N GLU A 216 -10.60 8.07 -4.07
CA GLU A 216 -10.30 6.74 -4.60
C GLU A 216 -10.52 6.68 -6.11
N ALA A 217 -11.63 7.26 -6.60
CA ALA A 217 -11.94 7.35 -8.01
C ALA A 217 -10.95 8.23 -8.79
N ALA A 218 -10.53 9.37 -8.23
CA ALA A 218 -9.56 10.26 -8.85
C ALA A 218 -8.19 9.58 -9.03
N ILE A 219 -7.77 8.76 -8.06
CA ILE A 219 -6.53 7.97 -8.15
C ILE A 219 -6.64 6.92 -9.25
N PHE A 220 -7.78 6.19 -9.37
CA PHE A 220 -8.00 5.25 -10.47
C PHE A 220 -8.10 5.93 -11.84
N ALA A 221 -8.64 7.13 -11.86
CA ALA A 221 -8.76 7.92 -13.08
C ALA A 221 -7.42 8.49 -13.58
N GLY A 222 -6.39 8.47 -12.76
CA GLY A 222 -5.07 9.08 -12.83
C GLY A 222 -4.57 9.49 -14.21
N GLU A 223 -3.89 10.63 -14.28
CA GLU A 223 -3.35 11.12 -15.55
C GLU A 223 -2.13 10.31 -15.98
N PRO A 224 -1.99 9.95 -17.28
CA PRO A 224 -0.84 9.23 -17.82
C PRO A 224 0.41 10.10 -17.98
N ALA A 225 0.46 11.27 -17.33
CA ALA A 225 1.57 12.21 -17.41
C ALA A 225 2.84 11.65 -16.74
N LEU A 226 3.98 12.38 -16.91
CA LEU A 226 5.30 12.03 -16.35
C LEU A 226 5.34 11.75 -14.84
N LEU A 227 4.30 12.13 -14.11
CA LEU A 227 4.15 11.96 -12.66
C LEU A 227 3.25 10.77 -12.29
N GLY A 228 2.68 10.07 -13.28
CA GLY A 228 1.73 8.98 -13.13
C GLY A 228 2.29 7.59 -13.44
N VAL A 229 1.38 6.67 -13.70
CA VAL A 229 1.62 5.22 -13.89
C VAL A 229 2.67 4.92 -14.96
N ASN A 230 2.64 5.68 -16.07
CA ASN A 230 3.55 5.48 -17.20
C ASN A 230 5.00 5.77 -16.84
N ALA A 231 5.25 6.89 -16.13
CA ALA A 231 6.60 7.25 -15.71
C ALA A 231 7.23 6.20 -14.80
N GLY A 232 6.44 5.54 -13.95
CA GLY A 232 6.89 4.43 -13.14
C GLY A 232 7.26 3.20 -13.97
N PHE A 233 6.47 2.85 -14.99
CA PHE A 233 6.79 1.74 -15.88
C PHE A 233 8.08 1.99 -16.67
N GLU A 234 8.26 3.19 -17.20
CA GLU A 234 9.47 3.57 -17.93
C GLU A 234 10.72 3.57 -17.05
N HIS A 235 10.56 3.73 -15.73
CA HIS A 235 11.67 3.68 -14.79
C HIS A 235 12.11 2.25 -14.44
N LEU A 236 11.29 1.23 -14.62
CA LEU A 236 11.61 -0.15 -14.24
C LEU A 236 12.99 -0.66 -14.72
N PRO A 237 13.44 -0.37 -15.96
CA PRO A 237 14.79 -0.77 -16.41
C PRO A 237 15.93 0.00 -15.72
N HIS A 238 15.63 1.04 -14.97
CA HIS A 238 16.59 1.94 -14.33
C HIS A 238 16.54 1.89 -12.80
N LEU A 239 15.84 0.91 -12.23
CA LEU A 239 15.76 0.72 -10.77
C LEU A 239 17.15 0.59 -10.17
N THR A 240 17.39 1.33 -9.08
CA THR A 240 18.61 1.21 -8.28
C THR A 240 18.45 0.16 -7.16
N ALA A 241 17.22 -0.09 -6.74
CA ALA A 241 16.88 -1.12 -5.76
C ALA A 241 16.88 -2.53 -6.38
N SER A 242 17.21 -3.54 -5.60
CA SER A 242 16.89 -4.93 -5.95
C SER A 242 15.38 -5.12 -5.91
N VAL A 243 14.78 -5.79 -6.89
CA VAL A 243 13.33 -5.92 -7.01
C VAL A 243 12.88 -7.36 -7.11
N ALA A 244 11.76 -7.68 -6.44
CA ALA A 244 10.95 -8.86 -6.67
C ALA A 244 9.56 -8.41 -7.13
N VAL A 245 9.01 -9.06 -8.16
CA VAL A 245 7.65 -8.81 -8.67
C VAL A 245 6.81 -10.06 -8.45
N LEU A 246 5.73 -9.92 -7.70
CA LEU A 246 4.84 -11.02 -7.33
C LEU A 246 3.42 -10.75 -7.79
N CYS A 247 2.71 -11.83 -8.17
CA CYS A 247 1.26 -11.79 -8.42
C CYS A 247 0.58 -13.05 -7.88
N GLY A 248 -0.72 -12.95 -7.59
CA GLY A 248 -1.54 -14.10 -7.23
C GLY A 248 -2.08 -14.82 -8.47
N ASP A 249 -2.15 -16.17 -8.43
CA ASP A 249 -2.73 -16.96 -9.53
C ASP A 249 -4.26 -16.86 -9.62
N ARG A 250 -4.91 -16.38 -8.52
CA ARG A 250 -6.36 -16.11 -8.43
C ARG A 250 -6.70 -14.63 -8.54
N SER A 251 -5.71 -13.80 -8.84
CA SER A 251 -5.94 -12.36 -9.00
C SER A 251 -6.77 -12.06 -10.25
N THR A 252 -7.53 -10.96 -10.18
CA THR A 252 -8.24 -10.38 -11.34
C THR A 252 -7.33 -9.48 -12.19
N VAL A 253 -6.13 -9.17 -11.70
CA VAL A 253 -5.13 -8.45 -12.49
C VAL A 253 -4.59 -9.38 -13.57
N PRO A 254 -4.64 -9.00 -14.86
CA PRO A 254 -4.12 -9.85 -15.93
C PRO A 254 -2.64 -10.19 -15.71
N ARG A 255 -2.31 -11.48 -15.72
CA ARG A 255 -0.96 -11.99 -15.49
C ARG A 255 0.05 -11.41 -16.47
N GLU A 256 -0.35 -11.23 -17.73
CA GLU A 256 0.50 -10.67 -18.78
C GLU A 256 1.00 -9.25 -18.45
N ARG A 257 0.22 -8.50 -17.65
CA ARG A 257 0.66 -7.18 -17.16
C ARG A 257 1.79 -7.31 -16.16
N MET A 258 1.70 -8.26 -15.25
CA MET A 258 2.74 -8.50 -14.25
C MET A 258 4.00 -9.12 -14.89
N GLU A 259 3.85 -9.96 -15.91
CA GLU A 259 4.95 -10.46 -16.73
C GLU A 259 5.67 -9.30 -17.45
N ALA A 260 4.92 -8.33 -17.99
CA ALA A 260 5.51 -7.14 -18.60
C ALA A 260 6.27 -6.27 -17.59
N VAL A 261 5.74 -6.10 -16.37
CA VAL A 261 6.42 -5.37 -15.28
C VAL A 261 7.70 -6.08 -14.88
N ALA A 262 7.66 -7.39 -14.65
CA ALA A 262 8.82 -8.19 -14.26
C ALA A 262 9.90 -8.17 -15.35
N ALA A 263 9.50 -8.34 -16.61
CA ALA A 263 10.41 -8.28 -17.76
C ALA A 263 11.08 -6.91 -17.90
N ALA A 264 10.32 -5.82 -17.74
CA ALA A 264 10.87 -4.45 -17.76
C ALA A 264 11.84 -4.20 -16.62
N ALA A 265 11.61 -4.78 -15.44
CA ALA A 265 12.50 -4.71 -14.30
C ALA A 265 13.70 -5.70 -14.39
N GLY A 266 13.77 -6.54 -15.41
CA GLY A 266 14.85 -7.52 -15.59
C GLY A 266 14.80 -8.71 -14.63
N VAL A 267 13.61 -9.05 -14.09
CA VAL A 267 13.40 -10.15 -13.14
C VAL A 267 12.37 -11.16 -13.63
N VAL A 268 12.31 -12.31 -12.97
CA VAL A 268 11.28 -13.31 -13.20
C VAL A 268 10.07 -13.00 -12.31
N LEU A 269 8.87 -13.07 -12.90
CA LEU A 269 7.63 -12.95 -12.14
C LEU A 269 7.47 -14.16 -11.21
N GLU A 270 7.23 -13.91 -9.94
CA GLU A 270 6.82 -14.95 -9.01
C GLU A 270 5.30 -15.02 -8.90
N VAL A 271 4.76 -16.23 -9.00
CA VAL A 271 3.33 -16.47 -8.90
C VAL A 271 3.00 -17.11 -7.56
N VAL A 272 2.22 -16.42 -6.75
CA VAL A 272 1.78 -16.90 -5.45
C VAL A 272 0.55 -17.79 -5.63
N GLU A 273 0.73 -19.09 -5.38
CA GLU A 273 -0.33 -20.10 -5.51
C GLU A 273 -1.51 -19.79 -4.59
N ASP A 274 -2.73 -19.96 -5.09
CA ASP A 274 -4.01 -19.63 -4.41
C ASP A 274 -4.07 -18.19 -3.87
N GLY A 275 -3.27 -17.27 -4.41
CA GLY A 275 -3.26 -15.86 -4.04
C GLY A 275 -4.19 -15.02 -4.90
N GLY A 276 -5.00 -14.15 -4.31
CA GLY A 276 -5.73 -13.08 -4.99
C GLY A 276 -4.92 -11.80 -5.06
N HIS A 277 -5.57 -10.66 -5.34
CA HIS A 277 -4.91 -9.35 -5.41
C HIS A 277 -4.27 -8.90 -4.08
N PHE A 278 -4.77 -9.41 -2.97
CA PHE A 278 -4.32 -9.06 -1.63
C PHE A 278 -3.62 -10.25 -0.94
N PHE A 279 -2.94 -11.10 -1.70
CA PHE A 279 -2.39 -12.37 -1.25
C PHE A 279 -1.54 -12.29 0.03
N LEU A 280 -0.88 -11.15 0.30
CA LEU A 280 -0.16 -10.95 1.56
C LEU A 280 -1.09 -10.96 2.77
N SER A 281 -2.30 -10.40 2.63
CA SER A 281 -3.27 -10.23 3.70
C SER A 281 -4.41 -11.25 3.65
N GLU A 282 -4.41 -12.17 2.68
CA GLU A 282 -5.32 -13.32 2.61
C GLU A 282 -4.89 -14.43 3.59
N ASP A 283 -3.60 -14.51 3.90
CA ASP A 283 -2.99 -15.27 4.98
C ASP A 283 -1.82 -14.46 5.56
N SER A 284 -2.04 -13.83 6.70
CA SER A 284 -1.06 -12.92 7.31
C SER A 284 0.24 -13.61 7.67
N LYS A 285 0.22 -14.90 8.06
CA LYS A 285 1.44 -15.67 8.37
C LYS A 285 2.24 -15.95 7.11
N ARG A 286 1.56 -16.33 6.03
CA ARG A 286 2.18 -16.51 4.72
C ARG A 286 2.73 -15.18 4.20
N GLY A 287 2.00 -14.08 4.39
CA GLY A 287 2.45 -12.73 4.06
C GLY A 287 3.77 -12.36 4.74
N VAL A 288 3.89 -12.63 6.05
CA VAL A 288 5.15 -12.46 6.81
C VAL A 288 6.26 -13.32 6.19
N ALA A 289 6.02 -14.61 5.97
CA ALA A 289 7.03 -15.53 5.41
C ALA A 289 7.51 -15.10 4.01
N LEU A 290 6.60 -14.63 3.14
CA LEU A 290 6.96 -14.09 1.82
C LEU A 290 7.86 -12.86 1.94
N ILE A 291 7.53 -11.92 2.83
CA ILE A 291 8.34 -10.72 3.05
C ILE A 291 9.72 -11.09 3.59
N GLU A 292 9.80 -12.01 4.54
CA GLU A 292 11.08 -12.49 5.06
C GLU A 292 11.92 -13.21 3.99
N THR A 293 11.30 -13.95 3.09
CA THR A 293 11.99 -14.63 1.97
C THR A 293 12.61 -13.63 0.99
N HIS A 294 11.88 -12.57 0.62
CA HIS A 294 12.34 -11.61 -0.40
C HIS A 294 13.20 -10.48 0.15
N LEU A 295 12.97 -10.09 1.40
CA LEU A 295 13.62 -8.95 2.03
C LEU A 295 14.50 -9.36 3.23
N GLY A 296 14.56 -10.62 3.55
CA GLY A 296 15.32 -11.20 4.65
C GLY A 296 16.85 -11.21 4.52
#